data_2670d008261d19826a61beedb26ff28d
#
_entry.id   2670d008261d19826a61beedb26ff28d
#
_cell.length_a   1.000
_cell.length_b   1.000
_cell.length_c   1.000
_cell.angle_alpha   90.00
_cell.angle_beta   90.00
_cell.angle_gamma   90.00
#
_symmetry.space_group_name_H-M   'P 1'
#
loop_
_entity.id
_entity.type
_entity.pdbx_description
1 polymer ?
#
loop_
_entity_poly.entity_id
_entity_poly.type
_entity_poly.pdbx_seq_one_letter_code
_entity_poly.pdbx_strand_id
1 'polypeptide(L)'
;MSSGTALLVIDVQEGMFVPEYPVFDGEALLDKIQGLITEARSSGVPVVYIQHNEEPGEQLEPNSFAWQIQSRIAPAKGEIVVQKFTPDGFHETDLQEKLSSLGVQRLIVSGIQTDMCVEATSKRAGQLGYEVVVVEDAHTTYDQGGKSAREIIEEYNGMFRDFAMVQPAAAIAF
;
A
#
# COMPACT_ATOMS: atom_id res chain seq x y z
N MET A 1 1.46 8.50 -23.26
CA MET A 1 0.43 9.19 -22.44
C MET A 1 0.31 8.41 -21.15
N SER A 2 0.37 9.05 -20.00
CA SER A 2 0.16 8.35 -18.74
C SER A 2 -1.28 7.82 -18.76
N SER A 3 -1.47 6.56 -18.34
CA SER A 3 -2.77 5.87 -18.36
C SER A 3 -3.79 6.46 -17.36
N GLY A 4 -3.46 7.56 -16.66
CA GLY A 4 -4.24 8.06 -15.52
C GLY A 4 -4.22 7.10 -14.32
N THR A 5 -3.27 6.19 -14.28
CA THR A 5 -3.11 5.16 -13.25
C THR A 5 -1.90 5.48 -12.38
N ALA A 6 -1.95 5.13 -11.08
CA ALA A 6 -0.80 5.09 -10.18
C ALA A 6 -0.82 3.81 -9.35
N LEU A 7 0.37 3.31 -9.01
CA LEU A 7 0.55 2.23 -8.04
C LEU A 7 0.78 2.85 -6.65
N LEU A 8 -0.07 2.52 -5.67
CA LEU A 8 0.15 2.85 -4.27
C LEU A 8 0.80 1.68 -3.54
N VAL A 9 1.88 1.96 -2.82
CA VAL A 9 2.57 1.03 -1.93
C VAL A 9 2.45 1.57 -0.51
N ILE A 10 1.58 0.96 0.30
CA ILE A 10 1.16 1.49 1.60
C ILE A 10 1.92 0.81 2.74
N ASP A 11 2.65 1.59 3.52
CA ASP A 11 3.28 1.22 4.81
C ASP A 11 4.13 -0.05 4.77
N VAL A 12 4.81 -0.31 3.66
CA VAL A 12 5.73 -1.45 3.53
C VAL A 12 7.09 -1.01 4.06
N GLN A 13 7.22 -1.03 5.38
CA GLN A 13 8.35 -0.49 6.13
C GLN A 13 9.12 -1.61 6.84
N GLU A 14 10.42 -1.40 7.10
CA GLU A 14 11.32 -2.42 7.68
C GLU A 14 10.78 -3.03 8.99
N GLY A 15 10.11 -2.22 9.81
CA GLY A 15 9.52 -2.68 11.08
C GLY A 15 8.45 -3.75 10.94
N MET A 16 7.81 -3.88 9.77
CA MET A 16 6.80 -4.92 9.50
C MET A 16 7.41 -6.30 9.24
N PHE A 17 8.73 -6.36 9.05
CA PHE A 17 9.46 -7.58 8.66
C PHE A 17 10.46 -8.05 9.72
N VAL A 18 10.42 -7.48 10.92
CA VAL A 18 11.33 -7.88 12.01
C VAL A 18 11.07 -9.33 12.43
N PRO A 19 12.12 -10.14 12.68
CA PRO A 19 11.96 -11.57 12.96
C PRO A 19 11.09 -11.88 14.18
N GLU A 20 11.04 -10.98 15.15
CA GLU A 20 10.30 -11.14 16.41
C GLU A 20 8.79 -11.09 16.21
N TYR A 21 8.33 -10.31 15.23
CA TYR A 21 6.91 -10.13 14.94
C TYR A 21 6.71 -9.75 13.45
N PRO A 22 6.94 -10.67 12.52
CA PRO A 22 6.79 -10.36 11.10
C PRO A 22 5.33 -10.41 10.66
N VAL A 23 4.99 -9.65 9.61
CA VAL A 23 3.72 -9.80 8.89
C VAL A 23 3.60 -11.20 8.30
N PHE A 24 2.37 -11.65 8.10
CA PHE A 24 2.09 -12.93 7.44
C PHE A 24 2.62 -12.94 6.01
N ASP A 25 3.40 -13.98 5.68
CA ASP A 25 3.93 -14.26 4.34
C ASP A 25 4.68 -13.06 3.69
N GLY A 26 5.46 -12.34 4.51
CA GLY A 26 6.11 -11.09 4.11
C GLY A 26 7.04 -11.21 2.90
N GLU A 27 7.76 -12.33 2.74
CA GLU A 27 8.63 -12.54 1.57
C GLU A 27 7.83 -12.63 0.26
N ALA A 28 6.73 -13.37 0.26
CA ALA A 28 5.84 -13.46 -0.90
C ALA A 28 5.20 -12.11 -1.23
N LEU A 29 4.82 -11.33 -0.21
CA LEU A 29 4.35 -9.96 -0.38
C LEU A 29 5.40 -9.10 -1.10
N LEU A 30 6.64 -9.11 -0.64
CA LEU A 30 7.72 -8.32 -1.23
C LEU A 30 7.98 -8.71 -2.68
N ASP A 31 7.95 -10.00 -3.00
CA ASP A 31 8.09 -10.47 -4.39
C ASP A 31 6.97 -9.93 -5.28
N LYS A 32 5.73 -9.95 -4.81
CA LYS A 32 4.58 -9.41 -5.55
C LYS A 32 4.69 -7.90 -5.76
N ILE A 33 4.97 -7.15 -4.70
CA ILE A 33 5.10 -5.69 -4.80
C ILE A 33 6.28 -5.30 -5.68
N GLN A 34 7.41 -5.99 -5.58
CA GLN A 34 8.57 -5.74 -6.44
C GLN A 34 8.25 -5.97 -7.93
N GLY A 35 7.48 -7.01 -8.24
CA GLY A 35 6.97 -7.28 -9.59
C GLY A 35 6.08 -6.14 -10.09
N LEU A 36 5.09 -5.72 -9.30
CA LEU A 36 4.20 -4.60 -9.63
C LEU A 36 4.96 -3.29 -9.86
N ILE A 37 5.92 -2.97 -9.01
CA ILE A 37 6.77 -1.78 -9.16
C ILE A 37 7.57 -1.83 -10.46
N THR A 38 8.15 -2.99 -10.79
CA THR A 38 8.92 -3.18 -12.02
C THR A 38 8.05 -2.95 -13.26
N GLU A 39 6.85 -3.50 -13.28
CA GLU A 39 5.90 -3.33 -14.40
C GLU A 39 5.38 -1.88 -14.47
N ALA A 40 5.03 -1.26 -13.35
CA ALA A 40 4.60 0.13 -13.32
C ALA A 40 5.67 1.06 -13.88
N ARG A 41 6.92 0.90 -13.45
CA ARG A 41 8.06 1.69 -13.95
C ARG A 41 8.29 1.47 -15.45
N SER A 42 8.23 0.24 -15.94
CA SER A 42 8.42 -0.06 -17.36
C SER A 42 7.29 0.50 -18.24
N SER A 43 6.11 0.64 -17.68
CA SER A 43 4.92 1.21 -18.35
C SER A 43 4.79 2.72 -18.18
N GLY A 44 5.72 3.37 -17.47
CA GLY A 44 5.66 4.80 -17.19
C GLY A 44 4.55 5.21 -16.23
N VAL A 45 4.06 4.25 -15.42
CA VAL A 45 3.05 4.49 -14.38
C VAL A 45 3.74 4.93 -13.10
N PRO A 46 3.33 6.07 -12.48
CA PRO A 46 3.93 6.53 -11.25
C PRO A 46 3.71 5.55 -10.09
N VAL A 47 4.79 5.32 -9.34
CA VAL A 47 4.74 4.61 -8.07
C VAL A 47 4.71 5.65 -6.95
N VAL A 48 3.74 5.54 -6.07
CA VAL A 48 3.54 6.44 -4.93
C VAL A 48 3.62 5.61 -3.66
N TYR A 49 4.57 5.94 -2.81
CA TYR A 49 4.76 5.30 -1.51
C TYR A 49 4.03 6.09 -0.44
N ILE A 50 3.34 5.37 0.44
CA ILE A 50 2.78 5.92 1.67
C ILE A 50 3.60 5.36 2.82
N GLN A 51 4.06 6.25 3.70
CA GLN A 51 4.92 5.92 4.82
C GLN A 51 4.28 6.41 6.12
N HIS A 52 4.03 5.47 7.03
CA HIS A 52 3.42 5.76 8.31
C HIS A 52 4.44 6.28 9.31
N ASN A 53 4.07 7.31 10.03
CA ASN A 53 4.83 7.86 11.16
C ASN A 53 4.09 7.58 12.46
N GLU A 54 4.82 7.12 13.46
CA GLU A 54 4.34 6.97 14.84
C GLU A 54 4.99 8.00 15.75
N GLU A 55 4.53 8.09 16.99
CA GLU A 55 5.06 9.00 17.98
C GLU A 55 6.49 8.61 18.43
N PRO A 56 7.26 9.55 19.00
CA PRO A 56 8.57 9.25 19.55
C PRO A 56 8.52 8.10 20.56
N GLY A 57 9.41 7.12 20.38
CA GLY A 57 9.49 5.91 21.21
C GLY A 57 8.68 4.73 20.70
N GLU A 58 7.87 4.91 19.67
CA GLU A 58 7.14 3.82 19.02
C GLU A 58 7.95 3.19 17.88
N GLN A 59 7.45 2.05 17.35
CA GLN A 59 8.21 1.24 16.38
C GLN A 59 8.55 2.00 15.10
N LEU A 60 7.58 2.76 14.56
CA LEU A 60 7.75 3.53 13.32
C LEU A 60 8.05 5.02 13.60
N GLU A 61 8.78 5.29 14.66
CA GLU A 61 9.29 6.64 14.93
C GLU A 61 10.11 7.13 13.74
N PRO A 62 9.84 8.34 13.22
CA PRO A 62 10.57 8.90 12.08
C PRO A 62 12.08 8.88 12.25
N ASN A 63 12.78 8.49 11.19
CA ASN A 63 14.23 8.31 11.11
C ASN A 63 14.80 7.09 11.84
N SER A 64 13.96 6.24 12.46
CA SER A 64 14.42 4.93 12.93
C SER A 64 14.65 3.97 11.77
N PHE A 65 15.37 2.86 12.02
CA PHE A 65 15.53 1.80 11.00
C PHE A 65 14.16 1.20 10.63
N ALA A 66 13.33 0.89 11.61
CA ALA A 66 12.02 0.28 11.39
C ALA A 66 11.05 1.15 10.58
N TRP A 67 11.19 2.47 10.66
CA TRP A 67 10.40 3.43 9.89
C TRP A 67 10.74 3.44 8.40
N GLN A 68 11.95 3.07 8.00
CA GLN A 68 12.37 3.12 6.60
C GLN A 68 11.50 2.23 5.72
N ILE A 69 11.25 2.66 4.48
CA ILE A 69 10.63 1.82 3.47
C ILE A 69 11.54 0.61 3.23
N GLN A 70 10.93 -0.57 3.12
CA GLN A 70 11.67 -1.83 2.99
C GLN A 70 12.62 -1.78 1.79
N SER A 71 13.87 -2.15 2.01
CA SER A 71 14.99 -1.90 1.10
C SER A 71 14.83 -2.55 -0.29
N ARG A 72 14.18 -3.71 -0.39
CA ARG A 72 13.92 -4.40 -1.68
C ARG A 72 13.00 -3.62 -2.61
N ILE A 73 12.18 -2.73 -2.05
CA ILE A 73 11.19 -1.96 -2.80
C ILE A 73 11.40 -0.45 -2.64
N ALA A 74 12.60 -0.04 -2.26
CA ALA A 74 12.92 1.36 -2.01
C ALA A 74 12.52 2.28 -3.19
N PRO A 75 12.03 3.50 -2.90
CA PRO A 75 11.71 4.46 -3.93
C PRO A 75 12.91 4.80 -4.82
N ALA A 76 12.68 4.87 -6.12
CA ALA A 76 13.66 5.41 -7.05
C ALA A 76 13.74 6.94 -6.95
N LYS A 77 14.83 7.52 -7.46
CA LYS A 77 14.98 8.98 -7.45
C LYS A 77 13.81 9.66 -8.19
N GLY A 78 13.12 10.55 -7.48
CA GLY A 78 12.01 11.32 -8.03
C GLY A 78 10.64 10.68 -7.84
N GLU A 79 10.55 9.47 -7.31
CA GLU A 79 9.28 8.88 -6.93
C GLU A 79 8.71 9.55 -5.67
N ILE A 80 7.39 9.56 -5.59
CA ILE A 80 6.65 10.27 -4.54
C ILE A 80 6.59 9.43 -3.27
N VAL A 81 6.94 10.03 -2.15
CA VAL A 81 6.70 9.48 -0.81
C VAL A 81 5.79 10.45 -0.06
N VAL A 82 4.66 9.95 0.43
CA VAL A 82 3.70 10.68 1.25
C VAL A 82 3.75 10.13 2.67
N GLN A 83 4.00 10.98 3.63
CA GLN A 83 4.00 10.61 5.05
C GLN A 83 2.64 10.87 5.68
N LYS A 84 2.18 9.94 6.51
CA LYS A 84 0.91 10.05 7.23
C LYS A 84 1.05 9.68 8.70
N PHE A 85 0.07 10.09 9.49
CA PHE A 85 -0.01 9.82 10.93
C PHE A 85 -1.27 9.06 11.34
N THR A 86 -2.15 8.74 10.38
CA THR A 86 -3.41 8.01 10.60
C THR A 86 -3.52 6.86 9.59
N PRO A 87 -4.43 5.90 9.78
CA PRO A 87 -4.62 4.82 8.81
C PRO A 87 -4.98 5.29 7.39
N ASP A 88 -5.77 6.36 7.26
CA ASP A 88 -6.17 6.93 5.97
C ASP A 88 -5.02 7.74 5.34
N GLY A 89 -4.51 7.27 4.21
CA GLY A 89 -3.42 7.93 3.47
C GLY A 89 -3.77 9.32 2.91
N PHE A 90 -5.05 9.66 2.84
CA PHE A 90 -5.53 10.98 2.39
C PHE A 90 -5.77 11.97 3.54
N HIS A 91 -5.82 11.49 4.78
CA HIS A 91 -6.12 12.34 5.93
C HIS A 91 -4.92 13.21 6.32
N GLU A 92 -5.11 14.53 6.26
CA GLU A 92 -4.07 15.52 6.59
C GLU A 92 -2.74 15.30 5.83
N THR A 93 -2.83 14.88 4.56
CA THR A 93 -1.69 14.68 3.67
C THR A 93 -1.87 15.40 2.35
N ASP A 94 -0.82 15.51 1.56
CA ASP A 94 -0.85 16.05 0.21
C ASP A 94 -1.05 14.99 -0.89
N LEU A 95 -1.46 13.77 -0.52
CA LEU A 95 -1.63 12.66 -1.47
C LEU A 95 -2.60 13.02 -2.61
N GLN A 96 -3.76 13.57 -2.28
CA GLN A 96 -4.78 13.92 -3.29
C GLN A 96 -4.26 14.98 -4.26
N GLU A 97 -3.56 16.00 -3.77
CA GLU A 97 -2.96 17.05 -4.60
C GLU A 97 -1.91 16.46 -5.56
N LYS A 98 -1.02 15.60 -5.05
CA LYS A 98 0.00 14.91 -5.85
C LYS A 98 -0.62 14.04 -6.94
N LEU A 99 -1.61 13.21 -6.59
CA LEU A 99 -2.30 12.37 -7.57
C LEU A 99 -3.03 13.20 -8.63
N SER A 100 -3.68 14.28 -8.23
CA SER A 100 -4.36 15.20 -9.14
C SER A 100 -3.37 15.88 -10.11
N SER A 101 -2.22 16.31 -9.63
CA SER A 101 -1.18 16.91 -10.46
C SER A 101 -0.63 15.96 -11.53
N LEU A 102 -0.68 14.66 -11.29
CA LEU A 102 -0.31 13.60 -12.23
C LEU A 102 -1.46 13.16 -13.14
N GLY A 103 -2.66 13.72 -12.98
CA GLY A 103 -3.85 13.33 -13.74
C GLY A 103 -4.35 11.91 -13.42
N VAL A 104 -4.07 11.41 -12.22
CA VAL A 104 -4.46 10.07 -11.80
C VAL A 104 -5.95 9.98 -11.56
N GLN A 105 -6.57 8.93 -12.10
CA GLN A 105 -7.98 8.59 -11.92
C GLN A 105 -8.17 7.15 -11.42
N ARG A 106 -7.16 6.29 -11.61
CA ARG A 106 -7.16 4.87 -11.21
C ARG A 106 -6.00 4.60 -10.26
N LEU A 107 -6.30 3.91 -9.15
CA LEU A 107 -5.31 3.54 -8.14
C LEU A 107 -5.23 2.01 -8.03
N ILE A 108 -4.04 1.48 -8.20
CA ILE A 108 -3.71 0.08 -7.91
C ILE A 108 -3.08 0.06 -6.53
N VAL A 109 -3.69 -0.66 -5.60
CA VAL A 109 -3.36 -0.60 -4.16
C VAL A 109 -2.72 -1.89 -3.68
N SER A 110 -1.59 -1.75 -3.00
CA SER A 110 -0.85 -2.81 -2.32
C SER A 110 -0.33 -2.33 -0.96
N GLY A 111 0.03 -3.23 -0.09
CA GLY A 111 0.76 -2.88 1.15
C GLY A 111 0.26 -3.52 2.44
N ILE A 112 0.41 -2.81 3.56
CA ILE A 112 0.22 -3.26 4.94
C ILE A 112 -0.52 -2.18 5.75
N GLN A 113 -1.36 -2.51 6.71
CA GLN A 113 -2.02 -3.77 6.99
C GLN A 113 -3.37 -3.82 6.25
N THR A 114 -3.75 -5.01 5.82
CA THR A 114 -5.02 -5.27 5.12
C THR A 114 -6.23 -4.59 5.75
N ASP A 115 -6.41 -4.79 7.02
CA ASP A 115 -7.56 -4.38 7.85
C ASP A 115 -7.38 -3.01 8.53
N MET A 116 -6.33 -2.30 8.19
CA MET A 116 -6.01 -0.96 8.72
C MET A 116 -5.77 0.04 7.58
N CYS A 117 -4.51 0.30 7.26
CA CYS A 117 -4.13 1.34 6.32
C CYS A 117 -4.54 1.03 4.87
N VAL A 118 -4.52 -0.24 4.46
CA VAL A 118 -4.98 -0.65 3.13
C VAL A 118 -6.49 -0.43 2.99
N GLU A 119 -7.28 -0.89 3.97
CA GLU A 119 -8.74 -0.70 3.99
C GLU A 119 -9.11 0.79 4.02
N ALA A 120 -8.58 1.53 4.98
CA ALA A 120 -8.93 2.95 5.17
C ALA A 120 -8.58 3.80 3.94
N THR A 121 -7.38 3.62 3.38
CA THR A 121 -6.93 4.37 2.20
C THR A 121 -7.72 3.99 0.94
N SER A 122 -7.97 2.71 0.71
CA SER A 122 -8.73 2.23 -0.45
C SER A 122 -10.17 2.72 -0.42
N LYS A 123 -10.82 2.65 0.73
CA LYS A 123 -12.19 3.13 0.93
C LYS A 123 -12.30 4.64 0.70
N ARG A 124 -11.34 5.39 1.27
CA ARG A 124 -11.29 6.84 1.07
C ARG A 124 -11.07 7.20 -0.39
N ALA A 125 -10.18 6.51 -1.09
CA ALA A 125 -9.95 6.70 -2.51
C ALA A 125 -11.25 6.53 -3.32
N GLY A 126 -12.01 5.47 -3.06
CA GLY A 126 -13.32 5.26 -3.70
C GLY A 126 -14.30 6.40 -3.43
N GLN A 127 -14.37 6.90 -2.19
CA GLN A 127 -15.21 8.05 -1.83
C GLN A 127 -14.80 9.35 -2.53
N LEU A 128 -13.51 9.50 -2.84
CA LEU A 128 -12.96 10.64 -3.58
C LEU A 128 -13.14 10.51 -5.11
N GLY A 129 -13.70 9.41 -5.59
CA GLY A 129 -14.03 9.19 -6.98
C GLY A 129 -12.94 8.50 -7.81
N TYR A 130 -11.88 7.97 -7.17
CA TYR A 130 -10.90 7.15 -7.88
C TYR A 130 -11.49 5.77 -8.23
N GLU A 131 -11.13 5.25 -9.39
CA GLU A 131 -11.26 3.83 -9.69
C GLU A 131 -10.20 3.06 -8.86
N VAL A 132 -10.65 2.23 -7.94
CA VAL A 132 -9.76 1.50 -7.02
C VAL A 132 -9.65 0.04 -7.43
N VAL A 133 -8.42 -0.45 -7.55
CA VAL A 133 -8.09 -1.86 -7.74
C VAL A 133 -7.21 -2.29 -6.57
N VAL A 134 -7.72 -3.15 -5.71
CA VAL A 134 -6.92 -3.77 -4.65
C VAL A 134 -6.29 -5.06 -5.21
N VAL A 135 -4.97 -5.18 -5.06
CA VAL A 135 -4.25 -6.38 -5.50
C VAL A 135 -4.36 -7.44 -4.42
N GLU A 136 -5.19 -8.46 -4.67
CA GLU A 136 -5.65 -9.43 -3.65
C GLU A 136 -4.54 -10.25 -2.98
N ASP A 137 -3.42 -10.42 -3.65
CA ASP A 137 -2.23 -11.16 -3.18
C ASP A 137 -1.01 -10.26 -2.94
N ALA A 138 -1.21 -8.95 -2.86
CA ALA A 138 -0.15 -7.96 -2.58
C ALA A 138 -0.49 -7.04 -1.40
N HIS A 139 -1.23 -7.54 -0.42
CA HIS A 139 -1.38 -6.94 0.90
C HIS A 139 -1.37 -8.03 1.98
N THR A 140 -1.03 -7.65 3.21
CA THR A 140 -0.96 -8.58 4.33
C THR A 140 -1.22 -7.88 5.66
N THR A 141 -1.32 -8.68 6.71
CA THR A 141 -1.54 -8.25 8.08
C THR A 141 -0.94 -9.26 9.07
N TYR A 142 -1.31 -9.15 10.33
CA TYR A 142 -0.96 -10.04 11.44
C TYR A 142 -2.17 -10.84 11.91
N ASP A 143 -1.91 -11.94 12.62
CA ASP A 143 -2.96 -12.64 13.38
C ASP A 143 -3.48 -11.69 14.46
N GLN A 144 -4.79 -11.54 14.55
CA GLN A 144 -5.41 -10.70 15.58
C GLN A 144 -6.88 -11.02 15.80
N GLY A 145 -7.38 -10.68 17.00
CA GLY A 145 -8.79 -10.84 17.32
C GLY A 145 -9.30 -12.28 17.24
N GLY A 146 -8.43 -13.27 17.43
CA GLY A 146 -8.77 -14.69 17.32
C GLY A 146 -8.83 -15.21 15.88
N LYS A 147 -8.47 -14.39 14.88
CA LYS A 147 -8.37 -14.78 13.46
C LYS A 147 -6.91 -14.81 13.03
N SER A 148 -6.58 -15.75 12.15
CA SER A 148 -5.30 -15.73 11.46
C SER A 148 -5.25 -14.61 10.42
N ALA A 149 -4.04 -14.14 10.08
CA ALA A 149 -3.84 -13.16 9.03
C ALA A 149 -4.45 -13.61 7.70
N ARG A 150 -4.34 -14.89 7.36
CA ARG A 150 -4.97 -15.48 6.16
C ARG A 150 -6.49 -15.28 6.15
N GLU A 151 -7.17 -15.60 7.26
CA GLU A 151 -8.61 -15.42 7.38
C GLU A 151 -9.01 -13.94 7.24
N ILE A 152 -8.24 -13.03 7.82
CA ILE A 152 -8.46 -11.59 7.71
C ILE A 152 -8.29 -11.14 6.25
N ILE A 153 -7.23 -11.55 5.57
CA ILE A 153 -6.98 -11.21 4.16
C ILE A 153 -8.14 -11.69 3.27
N GLU A 154 -8.59 -12.93 3.44
CA GLU A 154 -9.72 -13.50 2.68
C GLU A 154 -11.03 -12.73 2.93
N GLU A 155 -11.32 -12.41 4.18
CA GLU A 155 -12.51 -11.64 4.57
C GLU A 155 -12.48 -10.23 3.94
N TYR A 156 -11.35 -9.53 4.05
CA TYR A 156 -11.21 -8.18 3.51
C TYR A 156 -11.18 -8.15 1.98
N ASN A 157 -10.61 -9.14 1.31
CA ASN A 157 -10.74 -9.29 -0.13
C ASN A 157 -12.21 -9.40 -0.59
N GLY A 158 -13.05 -10.05 0.22
CA GLY A 158 -14.51 -10.04 0.02
C GLY A 158 -15.12 -8.65 0.19
N MET A 159 -14.78 -7.97 1.29
CA MET A 159 -15.31 -6.64 1.62
C MET A 159 -14.87 -5.55 0.62
N PHE A 160 -13.64 -5.62 0.14
CA PHE A 160 -13.13 -4.67 -0.86
C PHE A 160 -13.96 -4.65 -2.13
N ARG A 161 -14.60 -5.77 -2.52
CA ARG A 161 -15.47 -5.85 -3.70
C ARG A 161 -16.71 -4.98 -3.63
N ASP A 162 -17.07 -4.46 -2.44
CA ASP A 162 -18.18 -3.52 -2.29
C ASP A 162 -17.88 -2.13 -2.88
N PHE A 163 -16.60 -1.76 -3.02
CA PHE A 163 -16.20 -0.43 -3.50
C PHE A 163 -14.99 -0.43 -4.44
N ALA A 164 -14.36 -1.57 -4.69
CA ALA A 164 -13.16 -1.70 -5.51
C ALA A 164 -13.22 -2.95 -6.38
N MET A 165 -12.42 -2.97 -7.45
CA MET A 165 -12.04 -4.22 -8.10
C MET A 165 -10.98 -4.94 -7.26
N VAL A 166 -11.04 -6.26 -7.21
CA VAL A 166 -10.06 -7.09 -6.50
C VAL A 166 -9.51 -8.11 -7.49
N GLN A 167 -8.21 -8.02 -7.76
CA GLN A 167 -7.53 -8.81 -8.78
C GLN A 167 -6.17 -9.29 -8.28
N PRO A 168 -5.71 -10.50 -8.68
CA PRO A 168 -4.36 -10.95 -8.37
C PRO A 168 -3.31 -10.10 -9.12
N ALA A 169 -2.09 -10.02 -8.57
CA ALA A 169 -0.99 -9.29 -9.19
C ALA A 169 -0.76 -9.71 -10.66
N ALA A 170 -0.90 -11.00 -10.95
CA ALA A 170 -0.74 -11.53 -12.31
C ALA A 170 -1.78 -11.03 -13.34
N ALA A 171 -2.90 -10.46 -12.89
CA ALA A 171 -3.96 -9.91 -13.75
C ALA A 171 -3.91 -8.37 -13.84
N ILE A 172 -3.01 -7.73 -13.11
CA ILE A 172 -2.86 -6.27 -13.18
C ILE A 172 -2.26 -5.87 -14.52
N ALA A 173 -2.87 -4.89 -15.17
CA ALA A 173 -2.35 -4.23 -16.36
C ALA A 173 -2.17 -2.73 -16.05
N PHE A 174 -0.99 -2.20 -16.37
CA PHE A 174 -0.62 -0.80 -16.21
C PHE A 174 -0.77 0.03 -17.48
#